data_ecb20ddb727e6c875b07634e244cdda3
#
_entry.id   ecb20ddb727e6c875b07634e244cdda3
#
_cell.length_a   1.000
_cell.length_b   1.000
_cell.length_c   1.000
_cell.angle_alpha   90.00
_cell.angle_beta   90.00
_cell.angle_gamma   90.00
#
_symmetry.space_group_name_H-M   'P 1'
#
loop_
_entity.id
_entity.type
_entity.pdbx_description
1 polymer ?
#
loop_
_entity_poly.entity_id
_entity_poly.type
_entity_poly.pdbx_seq_one_letter_code
_entity_poly.pdbx_strand_id
1 'polypeptide(L)'
;MPRILRTARVPGIVIKAGWAAALALSIVLAFASGCGRSGPDPLAPAFRVTVPAERAPFPTPLPSGRKEPGFVLRGTKGWAWTWDQYLAEIPYLARYKMNFLMSCYTSVFTDPVKFVNRWWEPLPQATLAGIGKVAAACRDAGITYCFSFHPALFSDRPLRYDSDEDFDEMWRNYASVQALGVRWFSLSYDDIDVKGRDIAALGAAHAGLANRLFGRLREKDPEAELIFCPVYYWGPADQGEARLYTESLGRALDKDIFVFWTGDGIVTPRITRGAAESFRKAVDHRLVIWDNYPVNDRSGALHLGPVVGRDPDLDEVAYGYMSNPLAPQNEINRIPLLTCADYAYNPRAYDPARSIGQAIRELAETPSRIAALKDLVELYPGNLISGSALTGYNCVLEKVASLVKEPGGRKLARRLISRVEGVAARLDREFPDGYAETKKTLAAHIAAARDMLSAPGPAPSIERRAP
;
A
#
# COMPACT_ATOMS: atom_id res chain seq x y z
N MET A 1 24.14 -4.18 30.44
CA MET A 1 24.67 -5.17 29.47
C MET A 1 23.72 -5.23 28.29
N PRO A 2 24.14 -4.84 27.09
CA PRO A 2 23.28 -4.87 25.91
C PRO A 2 23.43 -6.21 25.19
N ARG A 3 22.35 -6.87 24.85
CA ARG A 3 22.33 -8.02 23.91
C ARG A 3 21.30 -7.77 22.82
N ILE A 4 21.81 -7.34 21.69
CA ILE A 4 21.75 -7.94 20.35
C ILE A 4 20.33 -8.21 19.83
N LEU A 5 19.86 -7.27 19.02
CA LEU A 5 18.83 -7.48 17.99
C LEU A 5 19.35 -8.56 17.00
N ARG A 6 18.81 -9.75 17.08
CA ARG A 6 18.93 -10.74 16.00
C ARG A 6 17.91 -10.36 14.93
N THR A 7 18.41 -9.87 13.82
CA THR A 7 17.67 -9.78 12.57
C THR A 7 17.25 -11.18 12.16
N ALA A 8 15.95 -11.43 12.14
CA ALA A 8 15.38 -12.61 11.50
C ALA A 8 15.64 -12.47 9.99
N ARG A 9 16.59 -13.23 9.47
CA ARG A 9 16.78 -13.42 8.03
C ARG A 9 15.62 -14.28 7.53
N VAL A 10 14.79 -13.71 6.70
CA VAL A 10 13.87 -14.45 5.84
C VAL A 10 14.74 -15.26 4.85
N PRO A 11 14.52 -16.57 4.67
CA PRO A 11 15.29 -17.37 3.71
C PRO A 11 15.05 -16.84 2.30
N GLY A 12 16.13 -16.53 1.60
CA GLY A 12 16.10 -15.99 0.26
C GLY A 12 15.47 -16.93 -0.75
N ILE A 13 14.49 -16.42 -1.47
CA ILE A 13 14.02 -17.00 -2.73
C ILE A 13 15.09 -16.67 -3.78
N VAL A 14 15.83 -17.69 -4.21
CA VAL A 14 16.76 -17.59 -5.34
C VAL A 14 15.93 -17.53 -6.61
N ILE A 15 15.74 -16.34 -7.14
CA ILE A 15 15.19 -16.15 -8.49
C ILE A 15 16.32 -16.41 -9.48
N LYS A 16 16.26 -17.53 -10.22
CA LYS A 16 17.09 -17.75 -11.39
C LYS A 16 16.73 -16.71 -12.46
N ALA A 17 17.70 -15.84 -12.77
CA ALA A 17 17.61 -14.92 -13.89
C ALA A 17 17.52 -15.70 -15.21
N GLY A 18 16.44 -15.49 -15.93
CA GLY A 18 16.27 -15.97 -17.29
C GLY A 18 15.32 -15.07 -18.06
N TRP A 19 15.91 -14.39 -19.05
CA TRP A 19 15.29 -13.67 -20.16
C TRP A 19 14.74 -12.26 -19.86
N ALA A 20 15.66 -11.28 -19.97
CA ALA A 20 15.33 -9.90 -20.25
C ALA A 20 14.89 -9.77 -21.73
N ALA A 21 13.64 -9.40 -21.96
CA ALA A 21 13.20 -8.81 -23.22
C ALA A 21 12.98 -7.32 -22.98
N ALA A 22 13.89 -6.51 -23.51
CA ALA A 22 13.83 -5.07 -23.53
C ALA A 22 12.66 -4.59 -24.38
N LEU A 23 11.72 -3.84 -23.80
CA LEU A 23 10.87 -2.92 -24.55
C LEU A 23 11.29 -1.49 -24.16
N ALA A 24 12.12 -0.91 -25.03
CA ALA A 24 12.53 0.47 -24.96
C ALA A 24 11.33 1.38 -25.25
N LEU A 25 10.93 2.16 -24.25
CA LEU A 25 10.05 3.30 -24.46
C LEU A 25 10.89 4.44 -25.02
N SER A 26 10.77 4.67 -26.34
CA SER A 26 11.46 5.73 -27.05
C SER A 26 10.94 7.10 -26.61
N ILE A 27 11.66 7.75 -25.69
CA ILE A 27 11.53 9.20 -25.50
C ILE A 27 12.37 9.85 -26.58
N VAL A 28 11.70 10.54 -27.51
CA VAL A 28 12.32 11.35 -28.54
C VAL A 28 13.10 12.49 -27.90
N LEU A 29 14.41 12.36 -27.80
CA LEU A 29 15.33 13.45 -27.50
C LEU A 29 15.59 14.22 -28.81
N ALA A 30 14.95 15.37 -28.95
CA ALA A 30 15.32 16.34 -29.96
C ALA A 30 16.68 16.94 -29.60
N PHE A 31 17.74 16.56 -30.28
CA PHE A 31 19.02 17.25 -30.24
C PHE A 31 18.92 18.57 -31.02
N ALA A 32 18.79 19.69 -30.30
CA ALA A 32 19.10 21.00 -30.84
C ALA A 32 20.56 21.34 -30.47
N SER A 33 21.46 21.29 -31.43
CA SER A 33 22.83 21.80 -31.31
C SER A 33 22.81 23.31 -31.15
N GLY A 34 23.29 23.81 -30.00
CA GLY A 34 23.43 25.23 -29.76
C GLY A 34 24.17 25.50 -28.45
N CYS A 35 25.28 26.20 -28.55
CA CYS A 35 26.25 26.63 -27.53
C CYS A 35 25.80 26.71 -26.07
N GLY A 36 26.62 26.13 -25.19
CA GLY A 36 26.74 26.58 -23.80
C GLY A 36 25.60 26.19 -22.85
N ARG A 37 25.00 24.98 -22.96
CA ARG A 37 24.03 24.50 -21.95
C ARG A 37 24.73 23.53 -21.01
N SER A 38 24.84 23.92 -19.74
CA SER A 38 25.05 22.98 -18.64
C SER A 38 24.06 21.82 -18.80
N GLY A 39 24.53 20.56 -18.71
CA GLY A 39 23.67 19.37 -18.75
C GLY A 39 22.54 19.45 -17.70
N PRO A 40 21.50 18.64 -17.81
CA PRO A 40 20.39 18.66 -16.87
C PRO A 40 20.91 18.55 -15.43
N ASP A 41 20.36 19.36 -14.52
CA ASP A 41 20.74 19.32 -13.09
C ASP A 41 20.53 17.89 -12.56
N PRO A 42 21.60 17.19 -12.13
CA PRO A 42 21.50 15.80 -11.64
C PRO A 42 20.65 15.67 -10.36
N LEU A 43 20.34 16.80 -9.72
CA LEU A 43 19.46 16.89 -8.55
C LEU A 43 18.05 17.38 -8.89
N ALA A 44 17.73 17.55 -10.17
CA ALA A 44 16.35 17.86 -10.59
C ALA A 44 15.41 16.75 -10.08
N PRO A 45 14.21 17.11 -9.58
CA PRO A 45 13.25 16.10 -9.15
C PRO A 45 12.82 15.22 -10.33
N ALA A 46 12.69 13.92 -10.10
CA ALA A 46 12.21 12.97 -11.09
C ALA A 46 10.75 13.25 -11.50
N PHE A 47 10.01 13.89 -10.60
CA PHE A 47 8.63 14.29 -10.80
C PHE A 47 8.44 15.73 -10.26
N ARG A 48 7.89 16.60 -11.08
CA ARG A 48 7.58 18.00 -10.70
C ARG A 48 6.10 18.13 -10.42
N VAL A 49 5.77 18.76 -9.28
CA VAL A 49 4.39 19.02 -8.89
C VAL A 49 3.99 20.43 -9.29
N THR A 50 2.87 20.55 -9.98
CA THR A 50 2.19 21.84 -10.21
C THR A 50 0.97 21.91 -9.31
N VAL A 51 0.97 22.83 -8.36
CA VAL A 51 -0.18 23.06 -7.49
C VAL A 51 -1.02 24.18 -8.10
N PRO A 52 -2.33 23.98 -8.32
CA PRO A 52 -3.18 25.02 -8.91
C PRO A 52 -3.32 26.21 -7.95
N ALA A 53 -3.51 27.40 -8.53
CA ALA A 53 -3.70 28.63 -7.74
C ALA A 53 -4.99 28.59 -6.93
N GLU A 54 -6.04 27.98 -7.47
CA GLU A 54 -7.35 27.87 -6.85
C GLU A 54 -7.71 26.39 -6.59
N ARG A 55 -8.59 26.17 -5.61
CA ARG A 55 -9.20 24.85 -5.38
C ARG A 55 -10.19 24.56 -6.50
N ALA A 56 -10.09 23.37 -7.07
CA ALA A 56 -11.12 22.81 -7.94
C ALA A 56 -11.91 21.74 -7.18
N PRO A 57 -13.11 21.36 -7.66
CA PRO A 57 -13.84 20.23 -7.09
C PRO A 57 -12.96 18.96 -7.03
N PHE A 58 -12.90 18.33 -5.84
CA PHE A 58 -12.04 17.18 -5.59
C PHE A 58 -12.75 16.18 -4.66
N PRO A 59 -12.77 14.86 -4.96
CA PRO A 59 -12.25 14.22 -6.17
C PRO A 59 -12.84 14.78 -7.47
N THR A 60 -12.16 14.49 -8.59
CA THR A 60 -12.57 14.94 -9.93
C THR A 60 -14.03 14.56 -10.21
N PRO A 61 -14.91 15.54 -10.51
CA PRO A 61 -16.33 15.29 -10.70
C PRO A 61 -16.61 14.25 -11.79
N LEU A 62 -17.69 13.53 -11.62
CA LEU A 62 -18.18 12.62 -12.66
C LEU A 62 -18.69 13.43 -13.86
N PRO A 63 -18.57 12.89 -15.08
CA PRO A 63 -19.10 13.53 -16.27
C PRO A 63 -20.63 13.67 -16.17
N SER A 64 -21.16 14.68 -16.85
CA SER A 64 -22.61 14.92 -16.90
C SER A 64 -23.35 13.67 -17.35
N GLY A 65 -24.38 13.29 -16.58
CA GLY A 65 -25.18 12.09 -16.83
C GLY A 65 -24.72 10.81 -16.13
N ARG A 66 -23.45 10.74 -15.65
CA ARG A 66 -23.01 9.62 -14.81
C ARG A 66 -23.32 9.93 -13.34
N LYS A 67 -24.11 9.06 -12.68
CA LYS A 67 -24.48 9.22 -11.28
C LYS A 67 -23.59 8.41 -10.34
N GLU A 68 -23.08 7.28 -10.82
CA GLU A 68 -22.32 6.34 -10.01
C GLU A 68 -20.80 6.55 -10.20
N PRO A 69 -20.05 6.52 -9.11
CA PRO A 69 -18.59 6.50 -9.14
C PRO A 69 -18.02 5.33 -9.93
N GLY A 70 -16.71 5.34 -10.18
CA GLY A 70 -16.01 4.25 -10.83
C GLY A 70 -16.16 2.94 -10.06
N PHE A 71 -15.43 2.82 -8.97
CA PHE A 71 -15.55 1.63 -8.12
C PHE A 71 -16.70 1.77 -7.12
N VAL A 72 -17.38 0.66 -6.83
CA VAL A 72 -18.47 0.63 -5.82
C VAL A 72 -17.86 0.78 -4.41
N LEU A 73 -16.84 -0.03 -4.07
CA LEU A 73 -16.06 0.15 -2.86
C LEU A 73 -14.80 0.95 -3.18
N ARG A 74 -14.54 2.01 -2.42
CA ARG A 74 -13.42 2.92 -2.57
C ARG A 74 -12.85 3.24 -1.20
N GLY A 75 -11.61 2.82 -0.93
CA GLY A 75 -11.11 3.00 0.41
C GLY A 75 -9.65 2.67 0.63
N THR A 76 -9.38 2.42 1.89
CA THR A 76 -8.03 2.09 2.36
C THR A 76 -8.07 1.02 3.45
N LYS A 77 -6.95 0.36 3.63
CA LYS A 77 -6.65 -0.50 4.76
C LYS A 77 -5.68 0.24 5.68
N GLY A 78 -5.95 0.28 6.97
CA GLY A 78 -5.06 0.96 7.92
C GLY A 78 -3.82 0.12 8.25
N TRP A 79 -2.75 0.17 7.45
CA TRP A 79 -1.54 -0.63 7.67
C TRP A 79 -0.87 -0.29 9.01
N ALA A 80 -0.96 -1.21 9.97
CA ALA A 80 -0.44 -1.08 11.34
C ALA A 80 -0.92 0.18 12.09
N TRP A 81 -2.08 0.70 11.75
CA TRP A 81 -2.66 1.84 12.44
C TRP A 81 -3.23 1.45 13.81
N THR A 82 -3.16 2.40 14.75
CA THR A 82 -3.88 2.35 16.02
C THR A 82 -5.35 2.73 15.82
N TRP A 83 -6.22 2.42 16.79
CA TRP A 83 -7.63 2.78 16.72
C TRP A 83 -7.85 4.30 16.62
N ASP A 84 -7.03 5.10 17.29
CA ASP A 84 -7.09 6.56 17.20
C ASP A 84 -6.69 7.06 15.80
N GLN A 85 -5.74 6.38 15.15
CA GLN A 85 -5.36 6.69 13.78
C GLN A 85 -6.50 6.36 12.79
N TYR A 86 -7.21 5.22 12.97
CA TYR A 86 -8.42 4.94 12.19
C TYR A 86 -9.46 6.03 12.36
N LEU A 87 -9.75 6.43 13.61
CA LEU A 87 -10.73 7.49 13.90
C LEU A 87 -10.35 8.82 13.26
N ALA A 88 -9.07 9.18 13.28
CA ALA A 88 -8.57 10.42 12.70
C ALA A 88 -8.71 10.49 11.17
N GLU A 89 -8.74 9.33 10.48
CA GLU A 89 -8.86 9.31 9.01
C GLU A 89 -10.31 9.32 8.50
N ILE A 90 -11.27 8.87 9.29
CA ILE A 90 -12.68 8.78 8.87
C ILE A 90 -13.23 10.09 8.28
N PRO A 91 -13.01 11.29 8.87
CA PRO A 91 -13.49 12.54 8.30
C PRO A 91 -12.90 12.85 6.91
N TYR A 92 -11.63 12.49 6.69
CA TYR A 92 -10.97 12.65 5.39
C TYR A 92 -11.52 11.68 4.36
N LEU A 93 -11.70 10.41 4.73
CA LEU A 93 -12.29 9.39 3.85
C LEU A 93 -13.68 9.86 3.37
N ALA A 94 -14.56 10.27 4.28
CA ALA A 94 -15.89 10.76 3.96
C ALA A 94 -15.86 12.00 3.05
N ARG A 95 -15.02 12.98 3.39
CA ARG A 95 -14.86 14.22 2.61
C ARG A 95 -14.45 13.95 1.16
N TYR A 96 -13.56 12.99 0.95
CA TYR A 96 -13.03 12.67 -0.37
C TYR A 96 -13.69 11.45 -1.03
N LYS A 97 -14.95 11.16 -0.64
CA LYS A 97 -15.80 10.16 -1.28
C LYS A 97 -15.28 8.73 -1.24
N MET A 98 -14.38 8.44 -0.32
CA MET A 98 -14.07 7.07 0.06
C MET A 98 -15.20 6.55 0.97
N ASN A 99 -15.64 5.32 0.73
CA ASN A 99 -16.76 4.71 1.44
C ASN A 99 -16.43 3.34 2.06
N PHE A 100 -15.12 3.02 2.13
CA PHE A 100 -14.66 1.74 2.65
C PHE A 100 -13.40 1.92 3.51
N LEU A 101 -13.39 1.35 4.72
CA LEU A 101 -12.24 1.33 5.62
C LEU A 101 -12.08 -0.07 6.19
N MET A 102 -10.97 -0.75 5.87
CA MET A 102 -10.66 -2.04 6.44
C MET A 102 -9.61 -1.90 7.55
N SER A 103 -9.86 -2.49 8.73
CA SER A 103 -8.78 -2.66 9.69
C SER A 103 -7.75 -3.67 9.17
N CYS A 104 -6.46 -3.38 9.30
CA CYS A 104 -5.45 -4.38 9.04
C CYS A 104 -5.54 -5.52 10.07
N TYR A 105 -5.39 -6.77 9.63
CA TYR A 105 -5.33 -7.91 10.53
C TYR A 105 -4.20 -7.77 11.58
N THR A 106 -3.10 -7.06 11.26
CA THR A 106 -2.04 -6.78 12.24
C THR A 106 -2.49 -5.88 13.39
N SER A 107 -3.51 -5.03 13.18
CA SER A 107 -4.08 -4.20 14.24
C SER A 107 -4.92 -4.99 15.25
N VAL A 108 -5.32 -6.21 14.90
CA VAL A 108 -6.14 -7.09 15.75
C VAL A 108 -5.37 -8.28 16.30
N PHE A 109 -4.08 -8.40 16.03
CA PHE A 109 -3.23 -9.41 16.63
C PHE A 109 -3.20 -9.28 18.17
N THR A 110 -2.93 -10.38 18.85
CA THR A 110 -2.82 -10.42 20.31
C THR A 110 -1.78 -9.40 20.84
N ASP A 111 -0.64 -9.28 20.13
CA ASP A 111 0.33 -8.19 20.32
C ASP A 111 0.67 -7.59 18.95
N PRO A 112 0.02 -6.47 18.55
CA PRO A 112 0.28 -5.83 17.27
C PRO A 112 1.71 -5.27 17.12
N VAL A 113 2.35 -4.93 18.23
CA VAL A 113 3.72 -4.35 18.22
C VAL A 113 4.76 -5.43 17.93
N LYS A 114 4.60 -6.60 18.57
CA LYS A 114 5.51 -7.75 18.40
C LYS A 114 5.08 -8.69 17.30
N PHE A 115 3.97 -8.42 16.61
CA PHE A 115 3.38 -9.32 15.62
C PHE A 115 3.11 -10.73 16.17
N VAL A 116 2.48 -10.83 17.35
CA VAL A 116 2.03 -12.09 17.92
C VAL A 116 0.55 -12.28 17.62
N ASN A 117 0.23 -13.38 16.95
CA ASN A 117 -1.12 -13.72 16.54
C ASN A 117 -1.57 -15.05 17.20
N ARG A 118 -2.37 -14.95 18.23
CA ARG A 118 -3.04 -16.09 18.87
C ARG A 118 -4.51 -16.07 18.47
N TRP A 119 -4.77 -16.38 17.21
CA TRP A 119 -6.09 -16.33 16.57
C TRP A 119 -7.16 -17.15 17.32
N TRP A 120 -6.75 -18.16 18.12
CA TRP A 120 -7.64 -19.01 18.93
C TRP A 120 -8.05 -18.39 20.26
N GLU A 121 -7.40 -17.32 20.70
CA GLU A 121 -7.78 -16.58 21.90
C GLU A 121 -8.86 -15.54 21.56
N PRO A 122 -9.76 -15.22 22.53
CA PRO A 122 -10.69 -14.13 22.33
C PRO A 122 -9.97 -12.80 22.09
N LEU A 123 -10.52 -11.94 21.21
CA LEU A 123 -10.00 -10.60 21.02
C LEU A 123 -9.95 -9.83 22.37
N PRO A 124 -8.85 -9.12 22.67
CA PRO A 124 -8.75 -8.30 23.87
C PRO A 124 -9.89 -7.26 23.96
N GLN A 125 -10.39 -6.99 25.15
CA GLN A 125 -11.46 -6.00 25.36
C GLN A 125 -11.11 -4.60 24.82
N ALA A 126 -9.83 -4.19 24.93
CA ALA A 126 -9.36 -2.92 24.37
C ALA A 126 -9.46 -2.90 22.83
N THR A 127 -9.17 -4.03 22.17
CA THR A 127 -9.32 -4.22 20.73
C THR A 127 -10.79 -4.13 20.32
N LEU A 128 -11.68 -4.86 21.01
CA LEU A 128 -13.12 -4.80 20.74
C LEU A 128 -13.69 -3.39 20.95
N ALA A 129 -13.28 -2.70 22.01
CA ALA A 129 -13.68 -1.32 22.26
C ALA A 129 -13.20 -0.36 21.14
N GLY A 130 -11.98 -0.55 20.66
CA GLY A 130 -11.43 0.20 19.53
C GLY A 130 -12.21 -0.06 18.24
N ILE A 131 -12.45 -1.32 17.90
CA ILE A 131 -13.29 -1.72 16.75
C ILE A 131 -14.68 -1.08 16.85
N GLY A 132 -15.33 -1.17 18.01
CA GLY A 132 -16.66 -0.61 18.23
C GLY A 132 -16.72 0.90 17.98
N LYS A 133 -15.72 1.65 18.45
CA LYS A 133 -15.62 3.10 18.20
C LYS A 133 -15.44 3.41 16.71
N VAL A 134 -14.53 2.71 16.04
CA VAL A 134 -14.27 2.90 14.61
C VAL A 134 -15.48 2.52 13.76
N ALA A 135 -16.11 1.37 14.04
CA ALA A 135 -17.30 0.93 13.32
C ALA A 135 -18.47 1.92 13.48
N ALA A 136 -18.68 2.46 14.69
CA ALA A 136 -19.70 3.48 14.93
C ALA A 136 -19.39 4.77 14.15
N ALA A 137 -18.18 5.29 14.22
CA ALA A 137 -17.77 6.49 13.51
C ALA A 137 -17.85 6.32 11.97
N CYS A 138 -17.48 5.15 11.45
CA CYS A 138 -17.65 4.81 10.03
C CYS A 138 -19.14 4.84 9.63
N ARG A 139 -20.01 4.20 10.40
CA ARG A 139 -21.46 4.19 10.15
C ARG A 139 -22.03 5.61 10.12
N ASP A 140 -21.67 6.45 11.09
CA ASP A 140 -22.12 7.83 11.18
C ASP A 140 -21.61 8.69 9.99
N ALA A 141 -20.46 8.33 9.43
CA ALA A 141 -19.88 8.97 8.26
C ALA A 141 -20.32 8.37 6.90
N GLY A 142 -21.16 7.34 6.90
CA GLY A 142 -21.59 6.63 5.68
C GLY A 142 -20.47 5.79 5.05
N ILE A 143 -19.52 5.31 5.87
CA ILE A 143 -18.38 4.48 5.46
C ILE A 143 -18.62 3.05 5.90
N THR A 144 -18.42 2.10 5.01
CA THR A 144 -18.39 0.67 5.32
C THR A 144 -17.11 0.31 6.07
N TYR A 145 -17.25 -0.13 7.32
CA TYR A 145 -16.12 -0.70 8.06
C TYR A 145 -16.01 -2.20 7.79
N CYS A 146 -14.80 -2.66 7.47
CA CYS A 146 -14.51 -4.07 7.25
C CYS A 146 -13.51 -4.58 8.29
N PHE A 147 -13.90 -5.60 9.05
CA PHE A 147 -13.02 -6.30 9.97
C PHE A 147 -12.18 -7.32 9.22
N SER A 148 -10.85 -7.22 9.29
CA SER A 148 -9.94 -8.19 8.68
C SER A 148 -9.29 -9.09 9.71
N PHE A 149 -9.21 -10.37 9.40
CA PHE A 149 -8.62 -11.40 10.24
C PHE A 149 -7.73 -12.34 9.42
N HIS A 150 -6.58 -12.75 10.00
CA HIS A 150 -5.63 -13.64 9.36
C HIS A 150 -5.19 -14.73 10.35
N PRO A 151 -5.78 -15.94 10.32
CA PRO A 151 -5.54 -16.95 11.36
C PRO A 151 -4.21 -17.67 11.23
N ALA A 152 -3.44 -17.48 10.16
CA ALA A 152 -2.19 -18.21 9.94
C ALA A 152 -0.93 -17.33 10.08
N LEU A 153 -0.98 -16.05 9.73
CA LEU A 153 0.20 -15.18 9.69
C LEU A 153 0.71 -14.87 11.11
N PHE A 154 2.02 -15.00 11.34
CA PHE A 154 2.69 -14.79 12.64
C PHE A 154 2.07 -15.58 13.81
N SER A 155 1.48 -16.74 13.50
CA SER A 155 0.93 -17.67 14.47
C SER A 155 1.87 -18.85 14.68
N ASP A 156 2.04 -19.28 15.93
CA ASP A 156 2.77 -20.49 16.29
C ASP A 156 1.87 -21.74 16.33
N ARG A 157 0.55 -21.55 16.22
CA ARG A 157 -0.44 -22.62 16.11
C ARG A 157 -1.08 -22.60 14.73
N PRO A 158 -0.82 -23.63 13.88
CA PRO A 158 -1.48 -23.74 12.58
C PRO A 158 -2.99 -24.02 12.77
N LEU A 159 -3.81 -23.39 11.92
CA LEU A 159 -5.24 -23.65 11.88
C LEU A 159 -5.51 -24.96 11.10
N ARG A 160 -6.30 -25.84 11.67
CA ARG A 160 -6.81 -27.06 11.03
C ARG A 160 -8.14 -26.71 10.33
N TYR A 161 -8.14 -26.72 9.00
CA TYR A 161 -9.28 -26.24 8.19
C TYR A 161 -10.56 -27.06 8.33
N ASP A 162 -10.44 -28.32 8.72
CA ASP A 162 -11.52 -29.30 8.92
C ASP A 162 -11.92 -29.48 10.39
N SER A 163 -11.27 -28.77 11.32
CA SER A 163 -11.55 -28.88 12.76
C SER A 163 -12.70 -27.97 13.17
N ASP A 164 -13.72 -28.57 13.79
CA ASP A 164 -14.81 -27.81 14.40
C ASP A 164 -14.35 -26.94 15.56
N GLU A 165 -13.42 -27.44 16.37
CA GLU A 165 -12.83 -26.70 17.50
C GLU A 165 -12.11 -25.44 17.02
N ASP A 166 -11.21 -25.57 16.02
CA ASP A 166 -10.47 -24.44 15.48
C ASP A 166 -11.41 -23.41 14.81
N PHE A 167 -12.44 -23.91 14.13
CA PHE A 167 -13.47 -23.05 13.57
C PHE A 167 -14.23 -22.28 14.65
N ASP A 168 -14.66 -22.94 15.72
CA ASP A 168 -15.43 -22.29 16.79
C ASP A 168 -14.59 -21.25 17.55
N GLU A 169 -13.30 -21.50 17.73
CA GLU A 169 -12.36 -20.53 18.29
C GLU A 169 -12.21 -19.30 17.36
N MET A 170 -12.03 -19.49 16.08
CA MET A 170 -11.99 -18.42 15.09
C MET A 170 -13.33 -17.66 15.02
N TRP A 171 -14.43 -18.41 14.93
CA TRP A 171 -15.80 -17.85 14.87
C TRP A 171 -16.12 -16.94 16.05
N ARG A 172 -15.67 -17.28 17.26
CA ARG A 172 -15.87 -16.44 18.46
C ARG A 172 -15.37 -15.01 18.24
N ASN A 173 -14.27 -14.85 17.56
CA ASN A 173 -13.72 -13.53 17.25
C ASN A 173 -14.58 -12.78 16.23
N TYR A 174 -15.02 -13.44 15.16
CA TYR A 174 -15.93 -12.83 14.18
C TYR A 174 -17.29 -12.51 14.82
N ALA A 175 -17.85 -13.39 15.61
CA ALA A 175 -19.15 -13.19 16.29
C ALA A 175 -19.10 -11.99 17.27
N SER A 176 -17.99 -11.82 18.00
CA SER A 176 -17.81 -10.67 18.90
C SER A 176 -17.80 -9.34 18.16
N VAL A 177 -17.17 -9.30 16.96
CA VAL A 177 -17.14 -8.10 16.12
C VAL A 177 -18.50 -7.87 15.42
N GLN A 178 -19.16 -8.93 14.96
CA GLN A 178 -20.49 -8.83 14.37
C GLN A 178 -21.52 -8.27 15.38
N ALA A 179 -21.39 -8.64 16.66
CA ALA A 179 -22.23 -8.11 17.74
C ALA A 179 -22.07 -6.59 17.94
N LEU A 180 -20.99 -5.97 17.43
CA LEU A 180 -20.80 -4.51 17.39
C LEU A 180 -21.51 -3.84 16.20
N GLY A 181 -22.23 -4.61 15.37
CA GLY A 181 -22.94 -4.13 14.19
C GLY A 181 -22.09 -4.05 12.92
N VAL A 182 -20.94 -4.70 12.91
CA VAL A 182 -20.09 -4.84 11.70
C VAL A 182 -20.72 -5.86 10.76
N ARG A 183 -20.79 -5.51 9.47
CA ARG A 183 -21.39 -6.35 8.41
C ARG A 183 -20.37 -6.81 7.35
N TRP A 184 -19.24 -6.14 7.23
CA TRP A 184 -18.19 -6.50 6.27
C TRP A 184 -17.01 -7.12 6.99
N PHE A 185 -16.56 -8.25 6.47
CA PHE A 185 -15.51 -9.06 7.05
C PHE A 185 -14.49 -9.45 5.99
N SER A 186 -13.25 -9.72 6.40
CA SER A 186 -12.24 -10.32 5.55
C SER A 186 -11.57 -11.49 6.26
N LEU A 187 -11.35 -12.56 5.51
CA LEU A 187 -10.52 -13.70 5.90
C LEU A 187 -9.32 -13.77 4.97
N SER A 188 -8.11 -13.67 5.54
CA SER A 188 -6.88 -13.54 4.78
C SER A 188 -5.96 -14.73 4.96
N TYR A 189 -5.30 -15.13 3.85
CA TYR A 189 -4.27 -16.16 3.77
C TYR A 189 -3.07 -15.72 2.91
N ASP A 190 -2.89 -14.41 2.71
CA ASP A 190 -1.69 -13.86 2.10
C ASP A 190 -0.43 -14.21 2.94
N ASP A 191 0.72 -14.30 2.30
CA ASP A 191 2.05 -14.46 2.92
C ASP A 191 2.25 -15.73 3.78
N ILE A 192 1.47 -16.79 3.57
CA ILE A 192 1.68 -18.08 4.23
C ILE A 192 2.59 -18.98 3.41
N ASP A 193 3.39 -19.82 4.09
CA ASP A 193 4.20 -20.86 3.44
C ASP A 193 3.33 -22.07 3.03
N VAL A 194 3.34 -22.37 1.73
CA VAL A 194 2.59 -23.49 1.15
C VAL A 194 3.49 -24.60 0.60
N LYS A 195 4.79 -24.50 0.83
CA LYS A 195 5.76 -25.47 0.33
C LYS A 195 5.44 -26.90 0.77
N GLY A 196 5.37 -27.81 -0.21
CA GLY A 196 5.11 -29.22 0.04
C GLY A 196 3.65 -29.56 0.35
N ARG A 197 2.72 -28.62 0.21
CA ARG A 197 1.29 -28.86 0.33
C ARG A 197 0.68 -29.31 -1.00
N ASP A 198 -0.39 -30.07 -0.94
CA ASP A 198 -1.29 -30.27 -2.08
C ASP A 198 -2.06 -28.95 -2.31
N ILE A 199 -1.67 -28.25 -3.35
CA ILE A 199 -2.15 -26.91 -3.66
C ILE A 199 -3.64 -26.89 -4.04
N ALA A 200 -4.12 -27.91 -4.77
CA ALA A 200 -5.53 -28.01 -5.11
C ALA A 200 -6.39 -28.34 -3.88
N ALA A 201 -5.94 -29.27 -3.05
CA ALA A 201 -6.60 -29.59 -1.78
C ALA A 201 -6.62 -28.37 -0.84
N LEU A 202 -5.55 -27.57 -0.80
CA LEU A 202 -5.48 -26.34 -0.01
C LEU A 202 -6.52 -25.31 -0.49
N GLY A 203 -6.67 -25.12 -1.82
CA GLY A 203 -7.68 -24.21 -2.37
C GLY A 203 -9.11 -24.62 -1.97
N ALA A 204 -9.41 -25.93 -2.02
CA ALA A 204 -10.71 -26.45 -1.59
C ALA A 204 -10.93 -26.28 -0.07
N ALA A 205 -9.90 -26.54 0.75
CA ALA A 205 -9.97 -26.38 2.21
C ALA A 205 -10.21 -24.91 2.61
N HIS A 206 -9.53 -23.97 1.96
CA HIS A 206 -9.72 -22.53 2.17
C HIS A 206 -11.14 -22.09 1.77
N ALA A 207 -11.66 -22.57 0.63
CA ALA A 207 -13.03 -22.33 0.23
C ALA A 207 -14.04 -22.87 1.23
N GLY A 208 -13.85 -24.12 1.69
CA GLY A 208 -14.72 -24.75 2.70
C GLY A 208 -14.79 -23.95 4.00
N LEU A 209 -13.63 -23.49 4.50
CA LEU A 209 -13.59 -22.65 5.69
C LEU A 209 -14.25 -21.29 5.48
N ALA A 210 -13.98 -20.64 4.34
CA ALA A 210 -14.58 -19.34 4.02
C ALA A 210 -16.10 -19.45 3.87
N ASN A 211 -16.61 -20.48 3.21
CA ASN A 211 -18.04 -20.74 3.06
C ASN A 211 -18.72 -20.99 4.42
N ARG A 212 -18.08 -21.78 5.28
CA ARG A 212 -18.57 -22.05 6.63
C ARG A 212 -18.66 -20.75 7.45
N LEU A 213 -17.61 -19.92 7.38
CA LEU A 213 -17.61 -18.61 8.03
C LEU A 213 -18.71 -17.70 7.48
N PHE A 214 -18.84 -17.62 6.16
CA PHE A 214 -19.83 -16.78 5.49
C PHE A 214 -21.25 -17.21 5.82
N GLY A 215 -21.52 -18.51 5.82
CA GLY A 215 -22.81 -19.05 6.26
C GLY A 215 -23.14 -18.65 7.69
N ARG A 216 -22.20 -18.78 8.63
CA ARG A 216 -22.41 -18.38 10.03
C ARG A 216 -22.60 -16.88 10.21
N LEU A 217 -21.92 -16.05 9.42
CA LEU A 217 -22.14 -14.60 9.41
C LEU A 217 -23.56 -14.26 8.94
N ARG A 218 -24.01 -14.89 7.83
CA ARG A 218 -25.36 -14.66 7.24
C ARG A 218 -26.50 -15.26 8.05
N GLU A 219 -26.28 -16.29 8.83
CA GLU A 219 -27.24 -16.77 9.82
C GLU A 219 -27.61 -15.69 10.85
N LYS A 220 -26.69 -14.82 11.19
CA LYS A 220 -26.88 -13.73 12.16
C LYS A 220 -27.37 -12.43 11.50
N ASP A 221 -26.84 -12.11 10.34
CA ASP A 221 -27.20 -10.93 9.54
C ASP A 221 -27.13 -11.30 8.05
N PRO A 222 -28.28 -11.45 7.36
CA PRO A 222 -28.33 -11.81 5.93
C PRO A 222 -27.60 -10.82 5.01
N GLU A 223 -27.34 -9.59 5.48
CA GLU A 223 -26.56 -8.58 4.74
C GLU A 223 -25.05 -8.61 5.05
N ALA A 224 -24.60 -9.62 5.78
CA ALA A 224 -23.18 -9.79 6.03
C ALA A 224 -22.42 -10.14 4.73
N GLU A 225 -21.27 -9.52 4.54
CA GLU A 225 -20.40 -9.71 3.37
C GLU A 225 -19.02 -10.20 3.79
N LEU A 226 -18.38 -10.98 2.93
CA LEU A 226 -17.05 -11.50 3.16
C LEU A 226 -16.14 -11.23 1.95
N ILE A 227 -14.92 -10.77 2.22
CA ILE A 227 -13.86 -10.68 1.23
C ILE A 227 -12.78 -11.68 1.61
N PHE A 228 -12.42 -12.55 0.69
CA PHE A 228 -11.39 -13.56 0.88
C PHE A 228 -10.07 -13.11 0.24
N CYS A 229 -8.95 -13.15 0.98
CA CYS A 229 -7.63 -12.96 0.44
C CYS A 229 -6.95 -14.31 0.24
N PRO A 230 -6.75 -14.78 -1.01
CA PRO A 230 -6.15 -16.09 -1.27
C PRO A 230 -4.64 -16.08 -1.04
N VAL A 231 -4.02 -17.26 -0.96
CA VAL A 231 -2.55 -17.41 -0.94
C VAL A 231 -1.92 -16.82 -2.21
N TYR A 232 -2.52 -17.11 -3.36
CA TYR A 232 -2.09 -16.55 -4.65
C TYR A 232 -2.87 -15.27 -4.95
N TYR A 233 -2.65 -14.25 -4.11
CA TYR A 233 -3.33 -12.94 -4.18
C TYR A 233 -2.70 -11.98 -5.20
N TRP A 234 -1.62 -12.39 -5.87
CA TRP A 234 -0.92 -11.61 -6.89
C TRP A 234 -0.50 -12.49 -8.07
N GLY A 235 -0.12 -11.85 -9.17
CA GLY A 235 0.31 -12.53 -10.40
C GLY A 235 -0.84 -13.12 -11.20
N PRO A 236 -0.50 -13.81 -12.30
CA PRO A 236 -1.48 -14.52 -13.11
C PRO A 236 -1.97 -15.78 -12.39
N ALA A 237 -3.29 -16.01 -12.41
CA ALA A 237 -3.92 -17.15 -11.76
C ALA A 237 -4.11 -18.36 -12.70
N ASP A 238 -3.59 -18.30 -13.93
CA ASP A 238 -3.83 -19.28 -15.00
C ASP A 238 -2.66 -20.25 -15.24
N GLN A 239 -1.62 -20.20 -14.40
CA GLN A 239 -0.40 -21.00 -14.57
C GLN A 239 0.09 -21.64 -13.27
N GLY A 240 0.75 -22.80 -13.41
CA GLY A 240 1.44 -23.47 -12.31
C GLY A 240 0.57 -23.76 -11.09
N GLU A 241 1.12 -23.59 -9.92
CA GLU A 241 0.43 -23.80 -8.64
C GLU A 241 -0.70 -22.78 -8.42
N ALA A 242 -0.53 -21.53 -8.88
CA ALA A 242 -1.57 -20.52 -8.79
C ALA A 242 -2.85 -20.97 -9.50
N ARG A 243 -2.73 -21.59 -10.70
CA ARG A 243 -3.89 -22.15 -11.42
C ARG A 243 -4.57 -23.27 -10.64
N LEU A 244 -3.79 -24.24 -10.12
CA LEU A 244 -4.35 -25.36 -9.35
C LEU A 244 -5.13 -24.86 -8.13
N TYR A 245 -4.57 -23.88 -7.43
CA TYR A 245 -5.21 -23.27 -6.27
C TYR A 245 -6.48 -22.51 -6.66
N THR A 246 -6.39 -21.58 -7.62
CA THR A 246 -7.50 -20.70 -7.99
C THR A 246 -8.67 -21.43 -8.64
N GLU A 247 -8.40 -22.46 -9.47
CA GLU A 247 -9.44 -23.32 -10.04
C GLU A 247 -10.17 -24.13 -8.94
N SER A 248 -9.44 -24.65 -7.95
CA SER A 248 -10.02 -25.39 -6.84
C SER A 248 -10.81 -24.46 -5.92
N LEU A 249 -10.24 -23.34 -5.55
CA LEU A 249 -10.89 -22.29 -4.74
C LEU A 249 -12.16 -21.81 -5.44
N GLY A 250 -12.07 -21.35 -6.69
CA GLY A 250 -13.16 -20.71 -7.42
C GLY A 250 -14.35 -21.64 -7.69
N ARG A 251 -14.10 -22.97 -7.82
CA ARG A 251 -15.16 -23.97 -7.91
C ARG A 251 -15.93 -24.17 -6.61
N ALA A 252 -15.24 -24.10 -5.49
CA ALA A 252 -15.79 -24.44 -4.18
C ALA A 252 -16.28 -23.24 -3.37
N LEU A 253 -15.70 -22.07 -3.60
CA LEU A 253 -16.04 -20.83 -2.88
C LEU A 253 -17.42 -20.34 -3.26
N ASP A 254 -18.20 -19.90 -2.27
CA ASP A 254 -19.52 -19.30 -2.48
C ASP A 254 -19.42 -18.05 -3.36
N LYS A 255 -20.28 -17.95 -4.39
CA LYS A 255 -20.22 -16.92 -5.43
C LYS A 255 -20.47 -15.49 -4.93
N ASP A 256 -21.04 -15.35 -3.76
CA ASP A 256 -21.26 -14.06 -3.12
C ASP A 256 -19.99 -13.54 -2.40
N ILE A 257 -19.00 -14.39 -2.12
CA ILE A 257 -17.75 -13.98 -1.51
C ILE A 257 -16.88 -13.22 -2.51
N PHE A 258 -16.39 -12.06 -2.10
CA PHE A 258 -15.43 -11.27 -2.88
C PHE A 258 -14.01 -11.83 -2.75
N VAL A 259 -13.15 -11.55 -3.72
CA VAL A 259 -11.74 -11.98 -3.68
C VAL A 259 -10.81 -10.79 -3.86
N PHE A 260 -9.76 -10.70 -3.04
CA PHE A 260 -8.69 -9.72 -3.19
C PHE A 260 -7.66 -10.13 -4.23
N TRP A 261 -7.11 -9.12 -4.92
CA TRP A 261 -5.95 -9.26 -5.80
C TRP A 261 -5.13 -7.96 -5.84
N THR A 262 -3.79 -8.06 -5.87
CA THR A 262 -2.90 -6.90 -5.80
C THR A 262 -2.32 -6.48 -7.15
N GLY A 263 -2.58 -7.22 -8.21
CA GLY A 263 -1.98 -7.01 -9.52
C GLY A 263 -0.98 -8.11 -9.91
N ASP A 264 -0.20 -7.88 -10.96
CA ASP A 264 0.78 -8.85 -11.47
C ASP A 264 1.97 -9.08 -10.52
N GLY A 265 2.04 -8.36 -9.43
CA GLY A 265 3.01 -8.51 -8.35
C GLY A 265 2.43 -8.05 -7.02
N ILE A 266 3.12 -8.36 -5.92
CA ILE A 266 2.74 -7.89 -4.56
C ILE A 266 2.66 -6.36 -4.57
N VAL A 267 3.73 -5.69 -5.01
CA VAL A 267 3.77 -4.26 -5.31
C VAL A 267 4.03 -4.14 -6.81
N THR A 268 3.05 -3.66 -7.55
CA THR A 268 3.16 -3.60 -9.00
C THR A 268 3.10 -2.15 -9.52
N PRO A 269 3.99 -1.76 -10.46
CA PRO A 269 3.92 -0.45 -11.08
C PRO A 269 2.70 -0.28 -11.98
N ARG A 270 2.08 -1.37 -12.44
CA ARG A 270 0.90 -1.33 -13.31
C ARG A 270 -0.16 -2.33 -12.85
N ILE A 271 -1.42 -1.89 -12.83
CA ILE A 271 -2.60 -2.75 -12.70
C ILE A 271 -3.46 -2.49 -13.94
N THR A 272 -3.49 -3.47 -14.84
CA THR A 272 -4.22 -3.35 -16.10
C THR A 272 -5.58 -4.01 -16.01
N ARG A 273 -6.56 -3.50 -16.78
CA ARG A 273 -7.88 -4.12 -16.92
C ARG A 273 -7.77 -5.56 -17.42
N GLY A 274 -6.91 -5.80 -18.41
CA GLY A 274 -6.74 -7.14 -18.98
C GLY A 274 -6.24 -8.16 -17.99
N ALA A 275 -5.24 -7.81 -17.17
CA ALA A 275 -4.72 -8.69 -16.12
C ALA A 275 -5.77 -8.94 -15.02
N ALA A 276 -6.49 -7.89 -14.58
CA ALA A 276 -7.56 -8.01 -13.60
C ALA A 276 -8.73 -8.88 -14.10
N GLU A 277 -9.10 -8.72 -15.37
CA GLU A 277 -10.13 -9.57 -16.01
C GLU A 277 -9.69 -11.03 -16.10
N SER A 278 -8.43 -11.28 -16.42
CA SER A 278 -7.85 -12.62 -16.47
C SER A 278 -7.89 -13.29 -15.10
N PHE A 279 -7.45 -12.58 -14.05
CA PHE A 279 -7.52 -13.09 -12.68
C PHE A 279 -8.97 -13.33 -12.23
N ARG A 280 -9.86 -12.36 -12.46
CA ARG A 280 -11.29 -12.47 -12.14
C ARG A 280 -11.94 -13.69 -12.80
N LYS A 281 -11.62 -13.98 -14.06
CA LYS A 281 -12.12 -15.17 -14.78
C LYS A 281 -11.56 -16.47 -14.19
N ALA A 282 -10.29 -16.48 -13.78
CA ALA A 282 -9.66 -17.66 -13.20
C ALA A 282 -10.26 -18.05 -11.85
N VAL A 283 -10.52 -17.06 -10.99
CA VAL A 283 -11.16 -17.31 -9.67
C VAL A 283 -12.69 -17.37 -9.75
N ASP A 284 -13.30 -16.85 -10.84
CA ASP A 284 -14.74 -16.78 -11.08
C ASP A 284 -15.53 -16.10 -9.94
N HIS A 285 -14.99 -14.98 -9.41
CA HIS A 285 -15.58 -14.22 -8.30
C HIS A 285 -15.49 -12.71 -8.53
N ARG A 286 -16.29 -11.94 -7.77
CA ARG A 286 -16.20 -10.48 -7.74
C ARG A 286 -14.87 -10.05 -7.15
N LEU A 287 -14.16 -9.16 -7.84
CA LEU A 287 -12.80 -8.75 -7.51
C LEU A 287 -12.79 -7.43 -6.73
N VAL A 288 -11.97 -7.37 -5.69
CA VAL A 288 -11.55 -6.13 -5.03
C VAL A 288 -10.06 -5.96 -5.22
N ILE A 289 -9.64 -4.87 -5.82
CA ILE A 289 -8.22 -4.54 -5.96
C ILE A 289 -7.69 -4.10 -4.59
N TRP A 290 -6.68 -4.81 -4.11
CA TRP A 290 -5.86 -4.39 -2.99
C TRP A 290 -4.57 -3.78 -3.56
N ASP A 291 -4.58 -2.47 -3.77
CA ASP A 291 -3.43 -1.77 -4.33
C ASP A 291 -2.37 -1.50 -3.26
N ASN A 292 -1.22 -2.16 -3.37
CA ASN A 292 -0.09 -1.96 -2.48
C ASN A 292 0.63 -0.64 -2.78
N TYR A 293 -0.11 0.47 -2.70
CA TYR A 293 0.38 1.84 -2.80
C TYR A 293 -0.36 2.73 -1.78
N PRO A 294 0.36 3.55 -1.02
CA PRO A 294 1.82 3.80 -0.98
C PRO A 294 2.58 2.94 0.06
N VAL A 295 2.22 1.70 0.30
CA VAL A 295 2.80 0.84 1.34
C VAL A 295 4.34 0.88 1.38
N ASN A 296 4.90 0.82 2.58
CA ASN A 296 6.35 0.80 2.82
C ASN A 296 6.83 -0.30 3.78
N ASP A 297 5.95 -1.18 4.23
CA ASP A 297 6.23 -2.30 5.15
C ASP A 297 7.10 -1.89 6.35
N ARG A 298 6.84 -0.71 6.92
CA ARG A 298 7.61 -0.12 8.04
C ARG A 298 9.09 0.14 7.74
N SER A 299 9.50 0.17 6.46
CA SER A 299 10.89 0.43 6.08
C SER A 299 11.36 1.87 6.34
N GLY A 300 10.45 2.78 6.63
CA GLY A 300 10.71 4.22 6.70
C GLY A 300 10.80 4.91 5.34
N ALA A 301 10.63 4.18 4.23
CA ALA A 301 10.54 4.79 2.90
C ALA A 301 9.29 5.67 2.78
N LEU A 302 9.41 6.79 2.05
CA LEU A 302 8.30 7.69 1.77
C LEU A 302 7.92 7.60 0.28
N HIS A 303 6.65 7.28 0.02
CA HIS A 303 6.06 7.17 -1.31
C HIS A 303 4.91 8.19 -1.40
N LEU A 304 5.23 9.43 -1.80
CA LEU A 304 4.32 10.59 -1.66
C LEU A 304 3.76 11.10 -2.98
N GLY A 305 4.21 10.54 -4.10
CA GLY A 305 3.68 10.91 -5.42
C GLY A 305 2.24 10.42 -5.63
N PRO A 306 1.64 10.76 -6.77
CA PRO A 306 0.32 10.26 -7.12
C PRO A 306 0.35 8.77 -7.44
N VAL A 307 -0.79 8.10 -7.28
CA VAL A 307 -0.96 6.76 -7.83
C VAL A 307 -0.88 6.83 -9.36
N VAL A 308 -0.10 5.92 -9.97
CA VAL A 308 0.09 5.85 -11.42
C VAL A 308 0.03 4.41 -11.92
N GLY A 309 -0.16 4.23 -13.24
CA GLY A 309 -0.11 2.91 -13.86
C GLY A 309 -1.35 2.04 -13.64
N ARG A 310 -2.46 2.62 -13.20
CA ARG A 310 -3.75 1.93 -13.08
C ARG A 310 -4.61 2.30 -14.27
N ASP A 311 -5.15 1.30 -14.98
CA ASP A 311 -5.96 1.53 -16.17
C ASP A 311 -7.23 2.33 -15.85
N PRO A 312 -7.69 3.23 -16.75
CA PRO A 312 -8.82 4.11 -16.48
C PRO A 312 -10.19 3.41 -16.52
N ASP A 313 -10.25 2.15 -16.92
CA ASP A 313 -11.44 1.31 -17.04
C ASP A 313 -11.37 0.04 -16.16
N LEU A 314 -10.52 0.06 -15.14
CA LEU A 314 -10.37 -1.03 -14.18
C LEU A 314 -11.65 -1.26 -13.36
N ASP A 315 -12.46 -0.23 -13.19
CA ASP A 315 -13.78 -0.27 -12.55
C ASP A 315 -14.84 -1.12 -13.29
N GLU A 316 -14.60 -1.49 -14.55
CA GLU A 316 -15.49 -2.39 -15.30
C GLU A 316 -15.30 -3.87 -14.93
N VAL A 317 -14.17 -4.22 -14.36
CA VAL A 317 -13.81 -5.60 -14.02
C VAL A 317 -13.60 -5.85 -12.54
N ALA A 318 -13.43 -4.79 -11.74
CA ALA A 318 -13.28 -4.86 -10.29
C ALA A 318 -14.38 -4.09 -9.58
N TYR A 319 -14.97 -4.70 -8.55
CA TYR A 319 -16.03 -4.11 -7.72
C TYR A 319 -15.48 -3.02 -6.81
N GLY A 320 -14.26 -3.20 -6.32
CA GLY A 320 -13.66 -2.29 -5.35
C GLY A 320 -12.19 -1.99 -5.59
N TYR A 321 -11.76 -0.85 -5.07
CA TYR A 321 -10.38 -0.41 -5.01
C TYR A 321 -10.04 -0.01 -3.57
N MET A 322 -9.04 -0.67 -3.00
CA MET A 322 -8.54 -0.42 -1.65
C MET A 322 -7.04 -0.19 -1.68
N SER A 323 -6.59 0.99 -1.26
CA SER A 323 -5.16 1.30 -1.13
C SER A 323 -4.59 0.75 0.17
N ASN A 324 -3.30 0.42 0.17
CA ASN A 324 -2.53 0.01 1.33
C ASN A 324 -1.51 1.13 1.68
N PRO A 325 -1.67 1.82 2.83
CA PRO A 325 -0.93 3.02 3.15
C PRO A 325 0.48 2.76 3.72
N LEU A 326 1.25 3.83 3.91
CA LEU A 326 2.51 3.83 4.67
C LEU A 326 2.24 3.47 6.15
N ALA A 327 3.10 2.65 6.74
CA ALA A 327 3.06 2.34 8.16
C ALA A 327 4.06 3.22 8.95
N PRO A 328 3.73 3.63 10.14
CA PRO A 328 2.44 3.86 10.83
C PRO A 328 1.99 5.32 10.75
N GLN A 329 2.04 5.96 9.59
CA GLN A 329 1.90 7.40 9.43
C GLN A 329 0.54 7.78 8.81
N ASN A 330 -0.24 8.62 9.50
CA ASN A 330 -1.52 9.11 8.97
C ASN A 330 -1.38 10.35 8.09
N GLU A 331 -0.88 11.45 8.66
CA GLU A 331 -0.95 12.75 8.00
C GLU A 331 -0.26 12.78 6.64
N ILE A 332 0.93 12.17 6.57
CA ILE A 332 1.68 12.11 5.32
C ILE A 332 1.01 11.21 4.27
N ASN A 333 0.29 10.17 4.73
CA ASN A 333 -0.47 9.29 3.85
C ASN A 333 -1.59 10.04 3.12
N ARG A 334 -2.16 11.08 3.71
CA ARG A 334 -3.25 11.85 3.07
C ARG A 334 -2.84 12.39 1.71
N ILE A 335 -1.56 12.71 1.48
CA ILE A 335 -1.08 13.21 0.18
C ILE A 335 -1.32 12.18 -0.93
N PRO A 336 -0.73 10.97 -0.91
CA PRO A 336 -0.99 9.96 -1.93
C PRO A 336 -2.41 9.36 -1.85
N LEU A 337 -3.00 9.21 -0.64
CA LEU A 337 -4.35 8.63 -0.49
C LEU A 337 -5.43 9.49 -1.15
N LEU A 338 -5.30 10.80 -1.16
CA LEU A 338 -6.23 11.66 -1.87
C LEU A 338 -6.17 11.40 -3.38
N THR A 339 -5.00 11.08 -3.93
CA THR A 339 -4.89 10.69 -5.35
C THR A 339 -5.51 9.31 -5.62
N CYS A 340 -5.40 8.37 -4.67
CA CYS A 340 -6.11 7.10 -4.73
C CYS A 340 -7.64 7.31 -4.67
N ALA A 341 -8.11 8.23 -3.84
CA ALA A 341 -9.52 8.60 -3.76
C ALA A 341 -10.04 9.18 -5.08
N ASP A 342 -9.29 10.09 -5.69
CA ASP A 342 -9.61 10.70 -6.97
C ASP A 342 -9.68 9.64 -8.09
N TYR A 343 -8.67 8.78 -8.16
CA TYR A 343 -8.67 7.65 -9.10
C TYR A 343 -9.87 6.72 -8.88
N ALA A 344 -10.10 6.28 -7.65
CA ALA A 344 -11.19 5.33 -7.37
C ALA A 344 -12.57 5.91 -7.63
N TYR A 345 -12.74 7.23 -7.46
CA TYR A 345 -14.00 7.93 -7.70
C TYR A 345 -14.28 8.11 -9.20
N ASN A 346 -13.29 8.57 -9.97
CA ASN A 346 -13.44 8.82 -11.41
C ASN A 346 -12.19 8.38 -12.20
N PRO A 347 -11.97 7.06 -12.37
CA PRO A 347 -10.75 6.54 -12.97
C PRO A 347 -10.53 7.03 -14.42
N ARG A 348 -11.61 7.26 -15.18
CA ARG A 348 -11.51 7.73 -16.58
C ARG A 348 -11.05 9.18 -16.71
N ALA A 349 -11.35 10.04 -15.74
CA ALA A 349 -10.92 11.42 -15.76
C ALA A 349 -9.73 11.70 -14.83
N TYR A 350 -9.20 10.67 -14.22
CA TYR A 350 -8.02 10.77 -13.35
C TYR A 350 -6.79 11.21 -14.14
N ASP A 351 -6.14 12.26 -13.65
CA ASP A 351 -4.84 12.73 -14.13
C ASP A 351 -3.89 12.83 -12.94
N PRO A 352 -2.80 12.05 -12.90
CA PRO A 352 -1.91 12.00 -11.74
C PRO A 352 -1.27 13.35 -11.39
N ALA A 353 -0.90 14.13 -12.41
CA ALA A 353 -0.22 15.42 -12.20
C ALA A 353 -1.18 16.47 -11.63
N ARG A 354 -2.43 16.50 -12.12
CA ARG A 354 -3.48 17.36 -11.58
C ARG A 354 -3.88 16.90 -10.18
N SER A 355 -4.10 15.61 -9.99
CA SER A 355 -4.59 15.04 -8.75
C SER A 355 -3.68 15.33 -7.57
N ILE A 356 -2.36 15.13 -7.72
CA ILE A 356 -1.40 15.41 -6.64
C ILE A 356 -1.32 16.90 -6.31
N GLY A 357 -1.42 17.76 -7.31
CA GLY A 357 -1.47 19.21 -7.10
C GLY A 357 -2.71 19.64 -6.30
N GLN A 358 -3.88 19.09 -6.64
CA GLN A 358 -5.12 19.31 -5.89
C GLN A 358 -5.05 18.72 -4.49
N ALA A 359 -4.51 17.51 -4.31
CA ALA A 359 -4.33 16.90 -3.01
C ALA A 359 -3.51 17.80 -2.06
N ILE A 360 -2.40 18.35 -2.54
CA ILE A 360 -1.62 19.31 -1.76
C ILE A 360 -2.43 20.57 -1.45
N ARG A 361 -3.21 21.08 -2.42
CA ARG A 361 -4.06 22.27 -2.23
C ARG A 361 -5.18 22.03 -1.21
N GLU A 362 -5.69 20.81 -1.12
CA GLU A 362 -6.68 20.41 -0.11
C GLU A 362 -6.09 20.35 1.32
N LEU A 363 -4.83 19.94 1.42
CA LEU A 363 -4.14 19.72 2.71
C LEU A 363 -3.39 20.95 3.23
N ALA A 364 -3.20 21.97 2.38
CA ALA A 364 -2.46 23.17 2.73
C ALA A 364 -3.16 24.45 2.21
N GLU A 365 -3.31 25.44 3.09
CA GLU A 365 -4.07 26.65 2.79
C GLU A 365 -3.18 27.81 2.36
N THR A 366 -1.98 27.93 2.97
CA THR A 366 -1.08 29.05 2.70
C THR A 366 -0.04 28.71 1.64
N PRO A 367 0.47 29.70 0.87
CA PRO A 367 1.52 29.44 -0.12
C PRO A 367 2.77 28.76 0.46
N SER A 368 3.15 29.08 1.71
CA SER A 368 4.33 28.49 2.36
C SER A 368 4.08 27.02 2.76
N ARG A 369 2.89 26.68 3.25
CA ARG A 369 2.49 25.27 3.54
C ARG A 369 2.41 24.46 2.27
N ILE A 370 1.83 25.02 1.21
CA ILE A 370 1.80 24.39 -0.12
C ILE A 370 3.22 24.09 -0.60
N ALA A 371 4.13 25.09 -0.51
CA ALA A 371 5.52 24.89 -0.91
C ALA A 371 6.22 23.78 -0.09
N ALA A 372 5.94 23.70 1.21
CA ALA A 372 6.52 22.66 2.08
C ALA A 372 6.08 21.24 1.63
N LEU A 373 4.79 21.01 1.42
CA LEU A 373 4.29 19.70 0.97
C LEU A 373 4.73 19.39 -0.47
N LYS A 374 4.72 20.39 -1.36
CA LYS A 374 5.22 20.23 -2.74
C LYS A 374 6.67 19.79 -2.77
N ASP A 375 7.56 20.49 -2.05
CA ASP A 375 8.98 20.16 -2.01
C ASP A 375 9.24 18.76 -1.41
N LEU A 376 8.42 18.37 -0.43
CA LEU A 376 8.48 17.06 0.17
C LEU A 376 8.09 15.95 -0.83
N VAL A 377 7.01 16.13 -1.59
CA VAL A 377 6.58 15.20 -2.66
C VAL A 377 7.64 15.10 -3.75
N GLU A 378 8.22 16.23 -4.18
CA GLU A 378 9.28 16.25 -5.19
C GLU A 378 10.57 15.56 -4.75
N LEU A 379 10.86 15.52 -3.44
CA LEU A 379 11.98 14.74 -2.88
C LEU A 379 11.67 13.25 -2.78
N TYR A 380 10.42 12.89 -2.52
CA TYR A 380 9.96 11.53 -2.28
C TYR A 380 8.79 11.14 -3.20
N PRO A 381 8.96 11.17 -4.53
CA PRO A 381 7.89 10.88 -5.47
C PRO A 381 7.37 9.44 -5.41
N GLY A 382 8.11 8.55 -4.75
CA GLY A 382 7.71 7.17 -4.50
C GLY A 382 8.19 6.17 -5.55
N ASN A 383 7.97 4.90 -5.22
CA ASN A 383 8.43 3.77 -6.00
C ASN A 383 7.74 3.66 -7.37
N LEU A 384 6.45 3.96 -7.47
CA LEU A 384 5.72 3.88 -8.75
C LEU A 384 6.24 4.88 -9.78
N ILE A 385 6.57 6.10 -9.37
CA ILE A 385 7.12 7.15 -10.26
C ILE A 385 8.54 6.77 -10.73
N SER A 386 9.33 6.16 -9.87
CA SER A 386 10.68 5.70 -10.21
C SER A 386 10.72 4.37 -10.98
N GLY A 387 9.57 3.68 -11.10
CA GLY A 387 9.48 2.35 -11.72
C GLY A 387 9.97 1.21 -10.84
N SER A 388 10.24 1.45 -9.55
CA SER A 388 10.60 0.42 -8.58
C SER A 388 9.35 -0.24 -8.00
N ALA A 389 9.32 -1.57 -7.92
CA ALA A 389 8.26 -2.32 -7.24
C ALA A 389 8.57 -2.61 -5.75
N LEU A 390 9.64 -2.03 -5.19
CA LEU A 390 10.08 -2.31 -3.82
C LEU A 390 9.40 -1.38 -2.82
N THR A 391 8.84 -1.93 -1.76
CA THR A 391 8.26 -1.16 -0.65
C THR A 391 9.32 -0.39 0.14
N GLY A 392 10.51 -0.98 0.32
CA GLY A 392 11.65 -0.37 1.00
C GLY A 392 12.45 0.65 0.18
N TYR A 393 11.98 1.01 -1.03
CA TYR A 393 12.65 1.99 -1.89
C TYR A 393 12.67 3.38 -1.25
N ASN A 394 13.88 3.92 -1.02
CA ASN A 394 14.07 5.28 -0.54
C ASN A 394 14.90 6.07 -1.55
N CYS A 395 14.20 6.84 -2.39
CA CYS A 395 14.81 7.56 -3.51
C CYS A 395 15.93 8.54 -3.08
N VAL A 396 15.84 9.15 -1.91
CA VAL A 396 16.88 10.06 -1.38
C VAL A 396 18.12 9.29 -0.98
N LEU A 397 17.97 8.23 -0.16
CA LEU A 397 19.14 7.47 0.31
C LEU A 397 19.83 6.71 -0.82
N GLU A 398 19.07 6.13 -1.74
CA GLU A 398 19.62 5.45 -2.92
C GLU A 398 20.36 6.43 -3.84
N LYS A 399 19.82 7.65 -4.02
CA LYS A 399 20.49 8.69 -4.78
C LYS A 399 21.78 9.15 -4.12
N VAL A 400 21.82 9.33 -2.79
CA VAL A 400 23.04 9.63 -2.04
C VAL A 400 24.04 8.49 -2.18
N ALA A 401 23.60 7.24 -1.99
CA ALA A 401 24.48 6.06 -2.13
C ALA A 401 25.09 5.92 -3.53
N SER A 402 24.35 6.29 -4.58
CA SER A 402 24.87 6.35 -5.95
C SER A 402 25.91 7.47 -6.09
N LEU A 403 25.55 8.69 -5.70
CA LEU A 403 26.40 9.87 -5.86
C LEU A 403 27.73 9.74 -5.14
N VAL A 404 27.80 9.17 -3.93
CA VAL A 404 29.07 9.04 -3.20
C VAL A 404 30.08 8.12 -3.86
N LYS A 405 29.63 7.26 -4.78
CA LYS A 405 30.49 6.35 -5.57
C LYS A 405 31.04 7.01 -6.83
N GLU A 406 30.46 8.09 -7.29
CA GLU A 406 30.83 8.77 -8.53
C GLU A 406 31.99 9.78 -8.29
N PRO A 407 32.93 9.95 -9.23
CA PRO A 407 33.94 11.01 -9.16
C PRO A 407 33.22 12.39 -9.04
N GLY A 408 33.57 13.17 -8.01
CA GLY A 408 32.96 14.48 -7.76
C GLY A 408 31.53 14.42 -7.19
N GLY A 409 30.90 13.27 -7.14
CA GLY A 409 29.49 13.10 -6.72
C GLY A 409 29.24 13.44 -5.25
N ARG A 410 30.26 13.38 -4.37
CA ARG A 410 30.15 13.79 -2.95
C ARG A 410 29.70 15.26 -2.78
N LYS A 411 30.06 16.14 -3.72
CA LYS A 411 29.57 17.54 -3.72
C LYS A 411 28.09 17.59 -4.01
N LEU A 412 27.60 16.80 -4.95
CA LEU A 412 26.16 16.66 -5.26
C LEU A 412 25.39 16.01 -4.11
N ALA A 413 25.95 14.98 -3.49
CA ALA A 413 25.37 14.35 -2.31
C ALA A 413 25.18 15.35 -1.16
N ARG A 414 26.18 16.22 -0.86
CA ARG A 414 26.02 17.32 0.12
C ARG A 414 24.89 18.28 -0.26
N ARG A 415 24.79 18.66 -1.52
CA ARG A 415 23.69 19.54 -2.00
C ARG A 415 22.31 18.86 -1.82
N LEU A 416 22.22 17.57 -2.10
CA LEU A 416 20.97 16.83 -1.90
C LEU A 416 20.59 16.78 -0.41
N ILE A 417 21.57 16.45 0.47
CA ILE A 417 21.35 16.43 1.92
C ILE A 417 20.87 17.81 2.40
N SER A 418 21.55 18.89 2.01
CA SER A 418 21.13 20.25 2.37
C SER A 418 19.73 20.59 1.86
N ARG A 419 19.31 20.08 0.70
CA ARG A 419 17.95 20.22 0.22
C ARG A 419 16.94 19.49 1.13
N VAL A 420 17.24 18.26 1.56
CA VAL A 420 16.39 17.52 2.51
C VAL A 420 16.28 18.24 3.85
N GLU A 421 17.40 18.76 4.37
CA GLU A 421 17.46 19.58 5.58
C GLU A 421 16.57 20.84 5.48
N GLY A 422 16.65 21.51 4.33
CA GLY A 422 15.81 22.68 4.05
C GLY A 422 14.31 22.35 4.01
N VAL A 423 13.93 21.20 3.46
CA VAL A 423 12.53 20.71 3.47
C VAL A 423 12.09 20.35 4.88
N ALA A 424 12.93 19.63 5.64
CA ALA A 424 12.63 19.29 7.03
C ALA A 424 12.40 20.55 7.89
N ALA A 425 13.31 21.53 7.81
CA ALA A 425 13.19 22.79 8.53
C ALA A 425 11.94 23.61 8.12
N ARG A 426 11.53 23.53 6.84
CA ARG A 426 10.30 24.17 6.37
C ARG A 426 9.08 23.45 6.92
N LEU A 427 9.07 22.11 6.93
CA LEU A 427 7.98 21.32 7.50
C LEU A 427 7.80 21.62 9.00
N ASP A 428 8.90 21.72 9.75
CA ASP A 428 8.87 22.09 11.17
C ASP A 428 8.24 23.47 11.40
N ARG A 429 8.63 24.46 10.59
CA ARG A 429 8.14 25.83 10.72
C ARG A 429 6.67 25.98 10.32
N GLU A 430 6.27 25.34 9.22
CA GLU A 430 4.92 25.50 8.64
C GLU A 430 3.88 24.61 9.33
N PHE A 431 4.29 23.51 9.94
CA PHE A 431 3.43 22.54 10.61
C PHE A 431 4.00 22.17 11.99
N PRO A 432 4.09 23.12 12.95
CA PRO A 432 4.76 22.89 14.24
C PRO A 432 4.17 21.70 15.00
N ASP A 433 2.86 21.53 14.99
CA ASP A 433 2.12 20.50 15.74
C ASP A 433 1.75 19.27 14.87
N GLY A 434 2.11 19.27 13.60
CA GLY A 434 1.78 18.20 12.65
C GLY A 434 3.00 17.44 12.13
N TYR A 435 2.73 16.33 11.43
CA TYR A 435 3.73 15.52 10.73
C TYR A 435 4.86 14.97 11.62
N ALA A 436 4.59 14.71 12.90
CA ALA A 436 5.60 14.30 13.88
C ALA A 436 6.41 13.08 13.43
N GLU A 437 5.75 12.02 12.95
CA GLU A 437 6.44 10.82 12.46
C GLU A 437 7.20 11.06 11.16
N THR A 438 6.70 11.94 10.29
CA THR A 438 7.40 12.34 9.05
C THR A 438 8.69 13.10 9.39
N LYS A 439 8.64 14.03 10.33
CA LYS A 439 9.81 14.78 10.82
C LYS A 439 10.88 13.85 11.37
N LYS A 440 10.49 12.87 12.17
CA LYS A 440 11.35 11.81 12.67
C LYS A 440 12.00 11.01 11.53
N THR A 441 11.20 10.62 10.53
CA THR A 441 11.67 9.89 9.35
C THR A 441 12.69 10.71 8.55
N LEU A 442 12.42 12.00 8.32
CA LEU A 442 13.36 12.90 7.63
C LEU A 442 14.67 13.05 8.41
N ALA A 443 14.61 13.20 9.73
CA ALA A 443 15.81 13.25 10.58
C ALA A 443 16.65 11.97 10.47
N ALA A 444 16.01 10.79 10.45
CA ALA A 444 16.70 9.52 10.24
C ALA A 444 17.35 9.42 8.84
N HIS A 445 16.64 9.87 7.80
CA HIS A 445 17.19 9.89 6.43
C HIS A 445 18.39 10.84 6.32
N ILE A 446 18.33 12.03 6.94
CA ILE A 446 19.44 12.99 6.97
C ILE A 446 20.64 12.38 7.68
N ALA A 447 20.45 11.74 8.83
CA ALA A 447 21.53 11.08 9.57
C ALA A 447 22.17 9.97 8.71
N ALA A 448 21.38 9.05 8.17
CA ALA A 448 21.88 7.97 7.32
C ALA A 448 22.62 8.49 6.07
N ALA A 449 22.11 9.55 5.44
CA ALA A 449 22.76 10.18 4.28
C ALA A 449 24.11 10.84 4.65
N ARG A 450 24.22 11.46 5.82
CA ARG A 450 25.45 12.02 6.35
C ARG A 450 26.49 10.93 6.65
N ASP A 451 26.05 9.80 7.22
CA ASP A 451 26.92 8.65 7.49
C ASP A 451 27.48 8.07 6.17
N MET A 452 26.65 7.91 5.15
CA MET A 452 27.09 7.49 3.81
C MET A 452 28.11 8.47 3.21
N LEU A 453 27.92 9.77 3.43
CA LEU A 453 28.83 10.80 2.96
C LEU A 453 30.16 10.79 3.73
N SER A 454 30.17 10.43 5.01
CA SER A 454 31.35 10.39 5.87
C SER A 454 32.19 9.13 5.70
N ALA A 455 31.58 8.04 5.22
CA ALA A 455 32.28 6.78 4.96
C ALA A 455 33.46 7.00 3.98
N PRO A 456 34.64 6.35 4.20
CA PRO A 456 35.77 6.46 3.27
C PRO A 456 35.32 5.98 1.88
N GLY A 457 35.66 6.77 0.86
CA GLY A 457 35.36 6.40 -0.53
C GLY A 457 36.11 5.11 -0.91
N PRO A 458 35.66 4.43 -2.00
CA PRO A 458 36.46 3.31 -2.53
C PRO A 458 37.88 3.78 -2.77
N ALA A 459 38.87 2.99 -2.30
CA ALA A 459 40.26 3.27 -2.54
C ALA A 459 40.49 3.46 -4.05
N PRO A 460 41.28 4.46 -4.48
CA PRO A 460 41.55 4.63 -5.89
C PRO A 460 42.16 3.31 -6.41
N SER A 461 41.55 2.76 -7.46
CA SER A 461 42.09 1.62 -8.16
C SER A 461 43.52 2.00 -8.61
N ILE A 462 44.52 1.43 -7.98
CA ILE A 462 45.89 1.53 -8.46
C ILE A 462 45.92 0.74 -9.78
N GLU A 463 45.73 1.45 -10.89
CA GLU A 463 46.14 0.88 -12.19
C GLU A 463 47.63 0.51 -12.08
N ARG A 464 47.88 -0.76 -11.85
CA ARG A 464 49.22 -1.29 -12.05
C ARG A 464 49.53 -1.12 -13.55
N ARG A 465 50.25 -0.06 -13.89
CA ARG A 465 50.97 -0.03 -15.16
C ARG A 465 51.88 -1.27 -15.16
N ALA A 466 51.56 -2.19 -16.02
CA ALA A 466 52.47 -3.30 -16.30
C ALA A 466 53.80 -2.76 -16.84
N PRO A 467 54.90 -3.40 -16.52
CA PRO A 467 56.23 -2.96 -16.96
C PRO A 467 56.40 -3.08 -18.49
#